data_b258bd40e0af483b150300a96aa922d1
#
_entry.id   b258bd40e0af483b150300a96aa922d1
#
_cell.length_a   1.000
_cell.length_b   1.000
_cell.length_c   1.000
_cell.angle_alpha   90.00
_cell.angle_beta   90.00
_cell.angle_gamma   90.00
#
_symmetry.space_group_name_H-M   'P 1'
#
loop_
_entity.id
_entity.type
_entity.pdbx_description
1 polymer ?
#
loop_
_entity_poly.entity_id
_entity_poly.type
_entity_poly.pdbx_seq_one_letter_code
_entity_poly.pdbx_strand_id
1 'polypeptide(L)'
;MTAQNRLSVLFSDIAPADQAALQQRLPTHWHAHFVQNERLVVSDVGDEDTEVLCVFVRTRVDESVLRLLPRVRLVATRSAGFDHIDLQACRRRGIAVCHVPDYGSASVAEHAFALLLGVARHLTQAHERARQGSFAYRGLTGFELEGKTLGIVGLGRIGRHVARIALGFGMEVLAYDPALAQSLDITAAPIAGVRVVTWEQILQSSDVLSLHVP
;
A
#
# COMPACT_ATOMS: atom_id res chain seq x y z
N MET A 1 -30.21 -28.64 -19.36
CA MET A 1 -29.53 -27.33 -19.28
C MET A 1 -29.10 -27.16 -17.83
N THR A 2 -27.86 -27.40 -17.55
CA THR A 2 -27.26 -27.21 -16.21
C THR A 2 -27.35 -25.74 -15.85
N ALA A 3 -27.98 -25.41 -14.72
CA ALA A 3 -27.97 -24.06 -14.16
C ALA A 3 -26.52 -23.61 -14.09
N GLN A 4 -26.10 -22.67 -14.93
CA GLN A 4 -24.80 -22.03 -14.80
C GLN A 4 -24.77 -21.41 -13.41
N ASN A 5 -23.85 -21.92 -12.57
CA ASN A 5 -23.65 -21.47 -11.20
C ASN A 5 -23.29 -19.98 -11.25
N ARG A 6 -24.28 -19.10 -11.04
CA ARG A 6 -24.10 -17.65 -11.02
C ARG A 6 -23.34 -17.32 -9.74
N LEU A 7 -22.11 -16.84 -9.87
CA LEU A 7 -21.32 -16.36 -8.74
C LEU A 7 -21.79 -14.96 -8.34
N SER A 8 -22.24 -14.78 -7.11
CA SER A 8 -22.65 -13.47 -6.58
C SER A 8 -21.47 -12.79 -5.87
N VAL A 9 -21.12 -11.59 -6.34
CA VAL A 9 -19.95 -10.83 -5.86
C VAL A 9 -20.38 -9.43 -5.46
N LEU A 10 -20.11 -9.05 -4.21
CA LEU A 10 -20.30 -7.69 -3.71
C LEU A 10 -18.96 -6.96 -3.75
N PHE A 11 -18.90 -5.86 -4.47
CA PHE A 11 -17.78 -4.93 -4.50
C PHE A 11 -18.10 -3.71 -3.63
N SER A 12 -17.27 -3.43 -2.63
CA SER A 12 -17.41 -2.23 -1.77
C SER A 12 -16.21 -1.30 -1.91
N ASP A 13 -16.39 -0.05 -1.51
CA ASP A 13 -15.36 1.00 -1.57
C ASP A 13 -14.77 1.11 -2.99
N ILE A 14 -15.65 1.33 -3.97
CA ILE A 14 -15.27 1.41 -5.37
C ILE A 14 -15.67 2.76 -5.98
N ALA A 15 -14.70 3.42 -6.62
CA ALA A 15 -14.98 4.63 -7.35
C ALA A 15 -15.79 4.35 -8.63
N PRO A 16 -16.67 5.28 -9.08
CA PRO A 16 -17.49 5.06 -10.30
C PRO A 16 -16.66 4.74 -11.55
N ALA A 17 -15.48 5.33 -11.71
CA ALA A 17 -14.58 5.06 -12.83
C ALA A 17 -14.05 3.62 -12.80
N ASP A 18 -13.68 3.12 -11.63
CA ASP A 18 -13.19 1.74 -11.44
C ASP A 18 -14.32 0.73 -11.60
N GLN A 19 -15.53 1.07 -11.16
CA GLN A 19 -16.71 0.24 -11.37
C GLN A 19 -16.94 0.00 -12.87
N ALA A 20 -16.93 1.06 -13.68
CA ALA A 20 -17.14 0.95 -15.14
C ALA A 20 -16.07 0.05 -15.80
N ALA A 21 -14.80 0.21 -15.38
CA ALA A 21 -13.69 -0.60 -15.88
C ALA A 21 -13.81 -2.09 -15.48
N LEU A 22 -14.28 -2.36 -14.26
CA LEU A 22 -14.51 -3.73 -13.78
C LEU A 22 -15.68 -4.38 -14.50
N GLN A 23 -16.81 -3.69 -14.66
CA GLN A 23 -17.99 -4.22 -15.33
C GLN A 23 -17.70 -4.73 -16.75
N GLN A 24 -16.78 -4.06 -17.47
CA GLN A 24 -16.37 -4.47 -18.81
C GLN A 24 -15.51 -5.74 -18.83
N ARG A 25 -14.89 -6.10 -17.72
CA ARG A 25 -13.94 -7.22 -17.60
C ARG A 25 -14.46 -8.41 -16.83
N LEU A 26 -15.54 -8.24 -16.07
CA LEU A 26 -16.13 -9.33 -15.31
C LEU A 26 -16.80 -10.35 -16.25
N PRO A 27 -16.71 -11.65 -15.91
CA PRO A 27 -17.43 -12.67 -16.66
C PRO A 27 -18.94 -12.43 -16.64
N THR A 28 -19.61 -12.64 -17.75
CA THR A 28 -21.05 -12.39 -17.92
C THR A 28 -21.95 -13.23 -17.02
N HIS A 29 -21.43 -14.35 -16.49
CA HIS A 29 -22.14 -15.22 -15.56
C HIS A 29 -22.00 -14.80 -14.10
N TRP A 30 -21.21 -13.75 -13.78
CA TRP A 30 -21.11 -13.19 -12.44
C TRP A 30 -22.23 -12.18 -12.22
N HIS A 31 -22.86 -12.26 -11.06
CA HIS A 31 -23.79 -11.25 -10.57
C HIS A 31 -23.00 -10.29 -9.68
N ALA A 32 -22.56 -9.17 -10.22
CA ALA A 32 -21.77 -8.18 -9.52
C ALA A 32 -22.64 -7.05 -8.98
N HIS A 33 -22.61 -6.85 -7.68
CA HIS A 33 -23.22 -5.71 -6.98
C HIS A 33 -22.12 -4.73 -6.56
N PHE A 34 -22.32 -3.42 -6.72
CA PHE A 34 -21.33 -2.40 -6.44
C PHE A 34 -21.86 -1.39 -5.43
N VAL A 35 -21.09 -1.18 -4.37
CA VAL A 35 -21.39 -0.25 -3.29
C VAL A 35 -20.23 0.71 -3.12
N GLN A 36 -20.53 2.01 -3.15
CA GLN A 36 -19.50 3.05 -2.99
C GLN A 36 -19.16 3.30 -1.52
N ASN A 37 -19.98 2.80 -0.60
CA ASN A 37 -19.81 3.01 0.83
C ASN A 37 -18.57 2.30 1.37
N GLU A 38 -17.85 2.99 2.25
CA GLU A 38 -16.72 2.46 3.01
C GLU A 38 -17.20 1.53 4.14
N ARG A 39 -18.38 1.78 4.69
CA ARG A 39 -19.00 0.97 5.74
C ARG A 39 -20.22 0.26 5.18
N LEU A 40 -20.15 -1.05 5.14
CA LEU A 40 -21.27 -1.88 4.72
C LEU A 40 -22.36 -1.93 5.80
N VAL A 41 -23.59 -1.68 5.38
CA VAL A 41 -24.79 -1.78 6.20
C VAL A 41 -25.80 -2.72 5.52
N VAL A 42 -26.87 -3.10 6.22
CA VAL A 42 -27.88 -4.07 5.73
C VAL A 42 -28.44 -3.67 4.36
N SER A 43 -28.66 -2.37 4.11
CA SER A 43 -29.19 -1.87 2.84
C SER A 43 -28.20 -2.02 1.66
N ASP A 44 -26.90 -2.14 1.94
CA ASP A 44 -25.87 -2.32 0.91
C ASP A 44 -25.75 -3.78 0.46
N VAL A 45 -26.25 -4.70 1.28
CA VAL A 45 -26.27 -6.13 1.02
C VAL A 45 -27.58 -6.45 0.29
N GLY A 46 -27.57 -6.25 -1.03
CA GLY A 46 -28.76 -6.44 -1.87
C GLY A 46 -29.23 -7.88 -2.01
N ASP A 47 -28.41 -8.86 -1.68
CA ASP A 47 -28.72 -10.28 -1.81
C ASP A 47 -28.03 -11.09 -0.69
N GLU A 48 -28.81 -11.87 0.07
CA GLU A 48 -28.28 -12.85 1.05
C GLU A 48 -27.40 -13.93 0.38
N ASP A 49 -27.41 -13.99 -0.95
CA ASP A 49 -26.70 -14.98 -1.76
C ASP A 49 -25.27 -14.58 -2.14
N THR A 50 -24.74 -13.46 -1.64
CA THR A 50 -23.36 -13.03 -1.90
C THR A 50 -22.36 -14.09 -1.42
N GLU A 51 -21.56 -14.64 -2.34
CA GLU A 51 -20.54 -15.64 -2.08
C GLU A 51 -19.14 -15.06 -1.97
N VAL A 52 -18.89 -13.92 -2.62
CA VAL A 52 -17.60 -13.23 -2.62
C VAL A 52 -17.77 -11.78 -2.22
N LEU A 53 -17.02 -11.36 -1.21
CA LEU A 53 -16.91 -9.96 -0.80
C LEU A 53 -15.57 -9.40 -1.30
N CYS A 54 -15.63 -8.43 -2.23
CA CYS A 54 -14.45 -7.75 -2.76
C CYS A 54 -14.37 -6.34 -2.20
N VAL A 55 -13.37 -6.06 -1.35
CA VAL A 55 -13.20 -4.81 -0.61
C VAL A 55 -11.99 -4.00 -1.07
N PHE A 56 -11.89 -2.76 -0.57
CA PHE A 56 -10.68 -1.95 -0.60
C PHE A 56 -10.34 -1.48 0.82
N VAL A 57 -9.30 -0.69 0.98
CA VAL A 57 -8.66 -0.37 2.27
C VAL A 57 -9.56 0.28 3.33
N ARG A 58 -10.62 0.98 2.91
CA ARG A 58 -11.53 1.70 3.82
C ARG A 58 -12.69 0.84 4.32
N THR A 59 -13.00 -0.26 3.66
CA THR A 59 -14.04 -1.19 4.11
C THR A 59 -13.49 -2.13 5.16
N ARG A 60 -13.87 -1.92 6.41
CA ARG A 60 -13.54 -2.83 7.50
C ARG A 60 -14.39 -4.09 7.41
N VAL A 61 -13.74 -5.25 7.42
CA VAL A 61 -14.41 -6.57 7.42
C VAL A 61 -14.19 -7.22 8.77
N ASP A 62 -15.19 -7.11 9.62
CA ASP A 62 -15.23 -7.71 10.95
C ASP A 62 -16.42 -8.67 11.09
N GLU A 63 -16.59 -9.23 12.30
CA GLU A 63 -17.68 -10.16 12.59
C GLU A 63 -19.06 -9.55 12.29
N SER A 64 -19.27 -8.24 12.46
CA SER A 64 -20.53 -7.56 12.19
C SER A 64 -20.87 -7.55 10.69
N VAL A 65 -19.88 -7.28 9.85
CA VAL A 65 -20.02 -7.32 8.38
C VAL A 65 -20.23 -8.74 7.89
N LEU A 66 -19.47 -9.70 8.42
CA LEU A 66 -19.61 -11.11 8.03
C LEU A 66 -20.97 -11.72 8.43
N ARG A 67 -21.65 -11.18 9.44
CA ARG A 67 -23.03 -11.58 9.77
C ARG A 67 -24.06 -11.14 8.75
N LEU A 68 -23.80 -10.02 8.06
CA LEU A 68 -24.67 -9.53 7.00
C LEU A 68 -24.59 -10.41 5.73
N LEU A 69 -23.53 -11.20 5.60
CA LEU A 69 -23.17 -11.95 4.41
C LEU A 69 -22.97 -13.45 4.76
N PRO A 70 -24.03 -14.18 5.11
CA PRO A 70 -23.93 -15.54 5.66
C PRO A 70 -23.36 -16.57 4.68
N ARG A 71 -23.43 -16.31 3.35
CA ARG A 71 -22.95 -17.21 2.30
C ARG A 71 -21.56 -16.87 1.79
N VAL A 72 -20.92 -15.80 2.29
CA VAL A 72 -19.56 -15.44 1.88
C VAL A 72 -18.59 -16.55 2.25
N ARG A 73 -17.84 -17.00 1.24
CA ARG A 73 -16.78 -17.99 1.34
C ARG A 73 -15.41 -17.46 0.94
N LEU A 74 -15.37 -16.27 0.34
CA LEU A 74 -14.14 -15.58 -0.04
C LEU A 74 -14.26 -14.08 0.24
N VAL A 75 -13.26 -13.54 0.93
CA VAL A 75 -13.01 -12.11 1.01
C VAL A 75 -11.77 -11.79 0.17
N ALA A 76 -11.92 -10.95 -0.84
CA ALA A 76 -10.85 -10.49 -1.71
C ALA A 76 -10.59 -9.01 -1.46
N THR A 77 -9.38 -8.60 -1.09
CA THR A 77 -9.05 -7.18 -1.02
C THR A 77 -8.23 -6.74 -2.23
N ARG A 78 -8.62 -5.62 -2.83
CA ARG A 78 -7.91 -4.98 -3.96
C ARG A 78 -6.69 -4.18 -3.50
N SER A 79 -6.09 -4.57 -2.39
CA SER A 79 -4.93 -3.92 -1.76
C SER A 79 -3.84 -4.91 -1.41
N ALA A 80 -2.62 -4.41 -1.19
CA ALA A 80 -1.52 -5.21 -0.69
C ALA A 80 -1.64 -5.45 0.83
N GLY A 81 -2.04 -4.42 1.60
CA GLY A 81 -2.36 -4.55 3.02
C GLY A 81 -3.75 -5.16 3.23
N PHE A 82 -3.93 -5.86 4.33
CA PHE A 82 -5.19 -6.52 4.71
C PHE A 82 -5.55 -6.33 6.19
N ASP A 83 -4.99 -5.31 6.86
CA ASP A 83 -5.21 -5.01 8.29
C ASP A 83 -6.66 -4.59 8.59
N HIS A 84 -7.42 -4.19 7.57
CA HIS A 84 -8.85 -3.90 7.66
C HIS A 84 -9.73 -5.15 7.68
N ILE A 85 -9.15 -6.36 7.57
CA ILE A 85 -9.86 -7.65 7.57
C ILE A 85 -9.55 -8.43 8.85
N ASP A 86 -10.58 -8.77 9.61
CA ASP A 86 -10.45 -9.68 10.77
C ASP A 86 -10.23 -11.12 10.28
N LEU A 87 -8.96 -11.50 10.15
CA LEU A 87 -8.56 -12.85 9.72
C LEU A 87 -9.04 -13.94 10.68
N GLN A 88 -9.18 -13.63 11.98
CA GLN A 88 -9.66 -14.63 12.94
C GLN A 88 -11.16 -14.88 12.77
N ALA A 89 -11.95 -13.83 12.55
CA ALA A 89 -13.36 -13.98 12.23
C ALA A 89 -13.57 -14.76 10.93
N CYS A 90 -12.81 -14.46 9.88
CA CYS A 90 -12.85 -15.20 8.62
C CYS A 90 -12.51 -16.68 8.84
N ARG A 91 -11.43 -16.97 9.58
CA ARG A 91 -11.00 -18.34 9.87
C ARG A 91 -12.07 -19.14 10.66
N ARG A 92 -12.70 -18.53 11.68
CA ARG A 92 -13.77 -19.21 12.44
C ARG A 92 -14.96 -19.60 11.57
N ARG A 93 -15.20 -18.86 10.49
CA ARG A 93 -16.30 -19.10 9.54
C ARG A 93 -15.89 -19.92 8.31
N GLY A 94 -14.63 -20.34 8.20
CA GLY A 94 -14.12 -21.06 7.02
C GLY A 94 -14.04 -20.20 5.76
N ILE A 95 -13.97 -18.87 5.90
CA ILE A 95 -13.89 -17.90 4.80
C ILE A 95 -12.43 -17.75 4.39
N ALA A 96 -12.14 -17.98 3.11
CA ALA A 96 -10.82 -17.71 2.53
C ALA A 96 -10.59 -16.20 2.39
N VAL A 97 -9.34 -15.75 2.56
CA VAL A 97 -8.96 -14.36 2.34
C VAL A 97 -7.84 -14.29 1.32
N CYS A 98 -7.97 -13.43 0.31
CA CYS A 98 -6.93 -13.16 -0.67
C CYS A 98 -6.69 -11.66 -0.83
N HIS A 99 -5.46 -11.29 -1.22
CA HIS A 99 -5.04 -9.92 -1.43
C HIS A 99 -4.15 -9.81 -2.67
N VAL A 100 -3.80 -8.60 -3.08
CA VAL A 100 -2.88 -8.35 -4.21
C VAL A 100 -1.51 -7.96 -3.66
N PRO A 101 -0.55 -8.89 -3.56
CA PRO A 101 0.64 -8.70 -2.72
C PRO A 101 1.64 -7.68 -3.25
N ASP A 102 1.65 -7.37 -4.55
CA ASP A 102 2.71 -6.55 -5.13
C ASP A 102 2.27 -5.77 -6.38
N TYR A 103 1.37 -4.81 -6.21
CA TYR A 103 0.95 -3.95 -7.34
C TYR A 103 1.45 -2.50 -7.21
N GLY A 104 1.85 -2.05 -6.04
CA GLY A 104 2.12 -0.63 -5.77
C GLY A 104 3.49 -0.36 -5.14
N SER A 105 4.36 -1.36 -4.97
CA SER A 105 5.63 -1.19 -4.24
C SER A 105 6.54 -0.15 -4.88
N ALA A 106 6.64 -0.12 -6.20
CA ALA A 106 7.42 0.87 -6.93
C ALA A 106 6.79 2.27 -6.78
N SER A 107 5.47 2.39 -7.01
CA SER A 107 4.76 3.67 -6.92
C SER A 107 4.87 4.32 -5.53
N VAL A 108 4.80 3.52 -4.46
CA VAL A 108 4.97 4.03 -3.09
C VAL A 108 6.41 4.51 -2.86
N ALA A 109 7.41 3.80 -3.36
CA ALA A 109 8.80 4.20 -3.25
C ALA A 109 9.08 5.49 -4.05
N GLU A 110 8.54 5.61 -5.26
CA GLU A 110 8.63 6.82 -6.07
C GLU A 110 7.97 8.01 -5.39
N HIS A 111 6.80 7.80 -4.78
CA HIS A 111 6.10 8.85 -4.03
C HIS A 111 6.90 9.30 -2.79
N ALA A 112 7.55 8.39 -2.07
CA ALA A 112 8.44 8.74 -0.97
C ALA A 112 9.58 9.65 -1.44
N PHE A 113 10.19 9.37 -2.60
CA PHE A 113 11.21 10.23 -3.20
C PHE A 113 10.64 11.55 -3.74
N ALA A 114 9.44 11.56 -4.29
CA ALA A 114 8.77 12.79 -4.70
C ALA A 114 8.58 13.74 -3.50
N LEU A 115 8.17 13.21 -2.35
CA LEU A 115 8.04 13.99 -1.10
C LEU A 115 9.42 14.46 -0.60
N LEU A 116 10.42 13.59 -0.58
CA LEU A 116 11.78 13.93 -0.16
C LEU A 116 12.37 15.04 -1.04
N LEU A 117 12.26 14.92 -2.36
CA LEU A 117 12.70 15.94 -3.30
C LEU A 117 11.89 17.23 -3.18
N GLY A 118 10.58 17.12 -2.90
CA GLY A 118 9.71 18.25 -2.62
C GLY A 118 10.21 19.11 -1.47
N VAL A 119 10.65 18.46 -0.40
CA VAL A 119 11.26 19.12 0.78
C VAL A 119 12.66 19.61 0.46
N ALA A 120 13.53 18.75 -0.07
CA ALA A 120 14.93 19.07 -0.34
C ALA A 120 15.12 20.23 -1.30
N ARG A 121 14.20 20.41 -2.25
CA ARG A 121 14.28 21.44 -3.31
C ARG A 121 13.23 22.54 -3.19
N HIS A 122 12.46 22.58 -2.08
CA HIS A 122 11.40 23.56 -1.86
C HIS A 122 10.38 23.65 -3.01
N LEU A 123 10.00 22.52 -3.61
CA LEU A 123 9.24 22.50 -4.87
C LEU A 123 7.90 23.25 -4.75
N THR A 124 7.19 23.09 -3.64
CA THR A 124 5.89 23.75 -3.44
C THR A 124 6.04 25.27 -3.42
N GLN A 125 7.01 25.79 -2.66
CA GLN A 125 7.23 27.23 -2.58
C GLN A 125 7.75 27.81 -3.91
N ALA A 126 8.63 27.09 -4.59
CA ALA A 126 9.13 27.48 -5.91
C ALA A 126 8.01 27.56 -6.95
N HIS A 127 7.14 26.52 -6.97
CA HIS A 127 5.98 26.47 -7.86
C HIS A 127 5.00 27.62 -7.60
N GLU A 128 4.68 27.86 -6.32
CA GLU A 128 3.73 28.92 -5.95
C GLU A 128 4.26 30.32 -6.34
N ARG A 129 5.56 30.60 -6.10
CA ARG A 129 6.19 31.86 -6.55
C ARG A 129 6.15 32.00 -8.07
N ALA A 130 6.47 30.94 -8.81
CA ALA A 130 6.44 30.96 -10.27
C ALA A 130 5.02 31.26 -10.80
N ARG A 131 3.98 30.69 -10.20
CA ARG A 131 2.57 30.99 -10.54
C ARG A 131 2.19 32.46 -10.29
N GLN A 132 2.81 33.11 -9.31
CA GLN A 132 2.63 34.55 -9.02
C GLN A 132 3.54 35.44 -9.88
N GLY A 133 4.26 34.88 -10.87
CA GLY A 133 5.16 35.63 -11.75
C GLY A 133 6.50 35.99 -11.11
N SER A 134 6.82 35.47 -9.92
CA SER A 134 8.08 35.75 -9.24
C SER A 134 9.08 34.61 -9.44
N PHE A 135 10.26 34.92 -9.98
CA PHE A 135 11.38 33.96 -10.17
C PHE A 135 12.49 34.19 -9.13
N ALA A 136 12.18 34.85 -8.03
CA ALA A 136 13.14 35.09 -6.95
C ALA A 136 13.51 33.77 -6.25
N TYR A 137 14.80 33.44 -6.23
CA TYR A 137 15.32 32.21 -5.62
C TYR A 137 15.69 32.33 -4.14
N ARG A 138 15.77 33.56 -3.60
CA ARG A 138 16.12 33.78 -2.20
C ARG A 138 15.16 33.05 -1.25
N GLY A 139 15.73 32.29 -0.30
CA GLY A 139 14.95 31.49 0.64
C GLY A 139 14.46 30.15 0.08
N LEU A 140 14.92 29.73 -1.12
CA LEU A 140 14.71 28.42 -1.70
C LEU A 140 15.98 27.57 -1.70
N THR A 141 16.96 27.92 -0.85
CA THR A 141 18.18 27.15 -0.69
C THR A 141 17.82 25.82 -0.02
N GLY A 142 17.94 24.75 -0.77
CA GLY A 142 17.71 23.38 -0.30
C GLY A 142 19.01 22.65 -0.01
N PHE A 143 18.95 21.32 -0.04
CA PHE A 143 20.10 20.45 0.11
C PHE A 143 20.14 19.39 -1.01
N GLU A 144 21.31 18.84 -1.27
CA GLU A 144 21.53 17.74 -2.21
C GLU A 144 21.38 16.40 -1.51
N LEU A 145 20.90 15.40 -2.21
CA LEU A 145 20.78 14.02 -1.68
C LEU A 145 22.09 13.25 -1.84
N GLU A 146 22.92 13.60 -2.83
CA GLU A 146 24.21 12.98 -3.05
C GLU A 146 25.10 13.10 -1.79
N GLY A 147 25.70 11.98 -1.38
CA GLY A 147 26.52 11.90 -0.17
C GLY A 147 25.75 11.95 1.16
N LYS A 148 24.42 12.09 1.13
CA LYS A 148 23.58 12.01 2.33
C LYS A 148 23.27 10.57 2.69
N THR A 149 23.04 10.30 3.96
CA THR A 149 22.69 8.99 4.47
C THR A 149 21.17 8.84 4.60
N LEU A 150 20.58 7.89 3.83
CA LEU A 150 19.19 7.47 4.01
C LEU A 150 19.11 6.26 4.93
N GLY A 151 18.41 6.40 6.04
CA GLY A 151 18.00 5.31 6.91
C GLY A 151 16.64 4.75 6.49
N ILE A 152 16.56 3.45 6.24
CA ILE A 152 15.34 2.75 5.87
C ILE A 152 14.93 1.82 7.02
N VAL A 153 13.76 2.06 7.60
CA VAL A 153 13.17 1.18 8.61
C VAL A 153 12.16 0.27 7.94
N GLY A 154 12.48 -1.02 7.85
CA GLY A 154 11.75 -2.03 7.09
C GLY A 154 12.29 -2.21 5.67
N LEU A 155 13.06 -3.29 5.43
CA LEU A 155 13.65 -3.62 4.13
C LEU A 155 12.81 -4.67 3.36
N GLY A 156 11.47 -4.54 3.46
CA GLY A 156 10.50 -5.30 2.70
C GLY A 156 10.46 -4.89 1.22
N ARG A 157 9.36 -5.20 0.52
CA ARG A 157 9.21 -4.87 -0.93
C ARG A 157 9.40 -3.38 -1.20
N ILE A 158 8.69 -2.51 -0.49
CA ILE A 158 8.77 -1.05 -0.67
C ILE A 158 10.16 -0.54 -0.29
N GLY A 159 10.68 -0.91 0.90
CA GLY A 159 11.99 -0.46 1.36
C GLY A 159 13.12 -0.81 0.40
N ARG A 160 13.04 -1.96 -0.28
CA ARG A 160 14.01 -2.36 -1.31
C ARG A 160 13.93 -1.48 -2.57
N HIS A 161 12.75 -1.04 -2.98
CA HIS A 161 12.62 -0.07 -4.09
C HIS A 161 13.19 1.29 -3.68
N VAL A 162 12.87 1.77 -2.48
CA VAL A 162 13.44 3.00 -1.91
C VAL A 162 14.96 2.95 -1.86
N ALA A 163 15.53 1.83 -1.40
CA ALA A 163 16.98 1.65 -1.37
C ALA A 163 17.64 1.77 -2.74
N ARG A 164 17.07 1.15 -3.78
CA ARG A 164 17.60 1.24 -5.16
C ARG A 164 17.54 2.67 -5.69
N ILE A 165 16.45 3.40 -5.44
CA ILE A 165 16.32 4.80 -5.84
C ILE A 165 17.36 5.66 -5.11
N ALA A 166 17.54 5.47 -3.80
CA ALA A 166 18.54 6.19 -3.00
C ALA A 166 19.96 6.00 -3.52
N LEU A 167 20.34 4.76 -3.82
CA LEU A 167 21.64 4.45 -4.40
C LEU A 167 21.83 5.15 -5.76
N GLY A 168 20.77 5.25 -6.57
CA GLY A 168 20.78 6.00 -7.84
C GLY A 168 20.98 7.50 -7.66
N PHE A 169 20.63 8.07 -6.52
CA PHE A 169 20.91 9.46 -6.12
C PHE A 169 22.30 9.65 -5.49
N GLY A 170 23.12 8.60 -5.41
CA GLY A 170 24.44 8.69 -4.77
C GLY A 170 24.38 8.79 -3.23
N MET A 171 23.26 8.38 -2.63
CA MET A 171 23.14 8.35 -1.16
C MET A 171 23.82 7.13 -0.58
N GLU A 172 24.31 7.25 0.67
CA GLU A 172 24.59 6.10 1.50
C GLU A 172 23.29 5.52 2.05
N VAL A 173 23.15 4.18 2.06
CA VAL A 173 21.90 3.54 2.49
C VAL A 173 22.15 2.63 3.68
N LEU A 174 21.51 2.98 4.80
CA LEU A 174 21.42 2.15 6.00
C LEU A 174 20.01 1.54 6.08
N ALA A 175 19.93 0.29 6.52
CA ALA A 175 18.64 -0.36 6.72
C ALA A 175 18.58 -1.02 8.11
N TYR A 176 17.44 -0.87 8.75
CA TYR A 176 17.08 -1.63 9.95
C TYR A 176 15.81 -2.42 9.66
N ASP A 177 15.88 -3.72 9.88
CA ASP A 177 14.72 -4.61 9.75
C ASP A 177 14.85 -5.71 10.83
N PRO A 178 13.87 -5.83 11.75
CA PRO A 178 13.92 -6.84 12.82
C PRO A 178 14.04 -8.28 12.29
N ALA A 179 13.45 -8.58 11.12
CA ALA A 179 13.53 -9.90 10.52
C ALA A 179 14.95 -10.22 9.99
N LEU A 180 15.66 -9.20 9.50
CA LEU A 180 17.04 -9.34 9.05
C LEU A 180 18.04 -9.31 10.23
N ALA A 181 17.75 -8.53 11.26
CA ALA A 181 18.58 -8.45 12.45
C ALA A 181 18.66 -9.79 13.23
N GLN A 182 17.67 -10.66 13.07
CA GLN A 182 17.64 -12.00 13.66
C GLN A 182 18.35 -13.07 12.80
N SER A 183 18.68 -12.75 11.55
CA SER A 183 19.49 -13.64 10.73
C SER A 183 20.95 -13.52 11.19
N LEU A 184 21.60 -14.65 11.45
CA LEU A 184 23.03 -14.71 11.90
C LEU A 184 24.02 -14.17 10.84
N ASP A 185 23.55 -13.85 9.66
CA ASP A 185 24.34 -13.33 8.54
C ASP A 185 23.99 -11.86 8.25
N ILE A 186 24.45 -10.97 9.13
CA ILE A 186 24.30 -9.51 8.99
C ILE A 186 25.05 -8.97 7.74
N THR A 187 25.94 -9.77 7.14
CA THR A 187 26.74 -9.36 5.98
C THR A 187 26.00 -9.56 4.66
N ALA A 188 24.96 -10.37 4.62
CA ALA A 188 24.12 -10.61 3.44
C ALA A 188 23.02 -9.57 3.30
N ALA A 189 23.38 -8.29 3.10
CA ALA A 189 22.39 -7.31 2.69
C ALA A 189 21.74 -7.77 1.38
N PRO A 190 20.40 -7.84 1.28
CA PRO A 190 19.71 -8.34 0.10
C PRO A 190 19.85 -7.42 -1.12
N ILE A 191 20.56 -6.31 -0.98
CA ILE A 191 20.84 -5.33 -2.04
C ILE A 191 22.27 -4.84 -1.88
N ALA A 192 23.08 -4.94 -2.95
CA ALA A 192 24.42 -4.39 -2.97
C ALA A 192 24.41 -2.87 -2.70
N GLY A 193 25.29 -2.41 -1.83
CA GLY A 193 25.37 -0.99 -1.45
C GLY A 193 24.47 -0.60 -0.26
N VAL A 194 23.67 -1.52 0.28
CA VAL A 194 22.88 -1.29 1.50
C VAL A 194 23.59 -1.94 2.69
N ARG A 195 23.78 -1.18 3.78
CA ARG A 195 24.30 -1.70 5.03
C ARG A 195 23.18 -1.94 6.04
N VAL A 196 23.05 -3.17 6.54
CA VAL A 196 22.14 -3.48 7.64
C VAL A 196 22.80 -3.08 8.94
N VAL A 197 22.08 -2.34 9.78
CA VAL A 197 22.59 -1.73 11.01
C VAL A 197 21.61 -1.92 12.17
N THR A 198 22.04 -1.61 13.40
CA THR A 198 21.15 -1.61 14.57
C THR A 198 20.20 -0.41 14.56
N TRP A 199 19.17 -0.48 15.40
CA TRP A 199 18.23 0.63 15.60
C TRP A 199 18.94 1.92 16.06
N GLU A 200 19.87 1.80 16.97
CA GLU A 200 20.64 2.93 17.49
C GLU A 200 21.51 3.56 16.39
N GLN A 201 22.15 2.73 15.58
CA GLN A 201 23.03 3.21 14.50
C GLN A 201 22.24 3.94 13.42
N ILE A 202 21.05 3.44 13.03
CA ILE A 202 20.26 4.10 12.00
C ILE A 202 19.79 5.49 12.45
N LEU A 203 19.40 5.63 13.74
CA LEU A 203 18.99 6.91 14.30
C LEU A 203 20.14 7.92 14.42
N GLN A 204 21.34 7.45 14.70
CA GLN A 204 22.51 8.32 14.89
C GLN A 204 23.17 8.76 13.59
N SER A 205 23.04 7.94 12.53
CA SER A 205 23.84 8.12 11.32
C SER A 205 23.02 8.57 10.10
N SER A 206 21.69 8.66 10.19
CA SER A 206 20.88 9.04 9.06
C SER A 206 20.61 10.53 9.00
N ASP A 207 20.83 11.15 7.83
CA ASP A 207 20.34 12.51 7.52
C ASP A 207 18.83 12.51 7.23
N VAL A 208 18.33 11.42 6.67
CA VAL A 208 16.91 11.22 6.31
C VAL A 208 16.47 9.83 6.77
N LEU A 209 15.28 9.72 7.34
CA LEU A 209 14.66 8.45 7.70
C LEU A 209 13.40 8.21 6.87
N SER A 210 13.24 6.98 6.37
CA SER A 210 12.06 6.52 5.65
C SER A 210 11.51 5.24 6.27
N LEU A 211 10.20 5.27 6.63
CA LEU A 211 9.54 4.19 7.35
C LEU A 211 8.70 3.36 6.38
N HIS A 212 8.96 2.04 6.33
CA HIS A 212 8.30 1.08 5.46
C HIS A 212 7.90 -0.20 6.22
N VAL A 213 7.39 0.00 7.41
CA VAL A 213 6.87 -1.03 8.32
C VAL A 213 5.34 -0.94 8.40
N PRO A 214 4.64 -2.03 8.79
CA PRO A 214 3.21 -2.03 9.06
C PRO A 214 2.80 -1.03 10.13
#